data_c5abde232c4acba11a5f52a82c701e12
#
_entry.id   c5abde232c4acba11a5f52a82c701e12
#
_cell.length_a   1.000
_cell.length_b   1.000
_cell.length_c   1.000
_cell.angle_alpha   90.00
_cell.angle_beta   90.00
_cell.angle_gamma   90.00
#
_symmetry.space_group_name_H-M   'P 1'
#
loop_
_entity.id
_entity.type
_entity.pdbx_description
1 polymer ?
#
loop_
_entity_poly.entity_id
_entity_poly.type
_entity_poly.pdbx_seq_one_letter_code
_entity_poly.pdbx_strand_id
1 'polypeptide(L)'
;MQVCNFVFQKIYTMIYPKIPLAQSIIEICLAKGITTIIISPGSRNAPLTIGFVNNSAFQCYSIADERSAAFFALGIAQQTKQPVALVCTSGSALLNYYPAFAEAFYSQIPMIVISADRPQSKIDIGDGQTIRQENVFENHSLYNANLHEDVSAENDLKINKAINTAITQKGPVHINAPFEEPLYETVSELSVKVNTVAFANATQTISIEDVTEYATIWNNSTKKMILVGVNDPNVINKKIIEAFAKDDSVVVFTETTSNLHHDTFISNIDTIITPFTHDDFENFRPEILVTFGGMIVSKRIKAFLRKYKPKHHWHIDSWRAYDTFGALTNHFEVNPNVFFDVYLPLTNATESNYFKQLDAVKALRKLKSDIYLDKIPFSDFKVFEKVIQCLPTNSQLQISNSSAIRYAQLIDVHPSIEVYCNRGTSGIDGSTSTAIGAAVSAYGRDEKQTVFITGDIGFLYDSNALWNNYIPKNFKIILINNGGGGIFRILPGHEESPVFNTFFETSHCLTAEHLAKMYGFEYNIASDEASLATSLTAFYAQNEKPSILEIFTPTLENDSILLQYFEELV
;
A
#
# COMPACT_ATOMS: atom_id res chain seq x y z
N MET A 1 -40.44 7.55 -52.51
CA MET A 1 -38.97 7.58 -52.39
C MET A 1 -38.57 6.96 -51.06
N GLN A 2 -38.19 5.70 -51.08
CA GLN A 2 -37.69 5.00 -49.89
C GLN A 2 -36.20 5.32 -49.78
N VAL A 3 -35.81 6.00 -48.68
CA VAL A 3 -34.40 6.23 -48.37
C VAL A 3 -33.86 4.98 -47.64
N CYS A 4 -33.04 4.19 -48.32
CA CYS A 4 -32.28 3.12 -47.69
C CYS A 4 -31.21 3.72 -46.78
N ASN A 5 -31.40 3.63 -45.46
CA ASN A 5 -30.34 3.86 -44.49
C ASN A 5 -29.36 2.69 -44.51
N PHE A 6 -28.25 2.86 -45.22
CA PHE A 6 -27.09 2.00 -45.06
C PHE A 6 -26.40 2.34 -43.73
N VAL A 7 -26.63 1.52 -42.72
CA VAL A 7 -25.81 1.50 -41.52
C VAL A 7 -24.46 0.88 -41.91
N PHE A 8 -23.46 1.74 -42.12
CA PHE A 8 -22.06 1.26 -42.21
C PHE A 8 -21.65 0.77 -40.82
N GLN A 9 -21.74 -0.54 -40.60
CA GLN A 9 -21.01 -1.18 -39.53
C GLN A 9 -19.52 -1.00 -39.82
N LYS A 10 -18.85 -0.11 -39.05
CA LYS A 10 -17.39 -0.03 -39.06
C LYS A 10 -16.87 -1.39 -38.59
N ILE A 11 -16.43 -2.22 -39.51
CA ILE A 11 -15.66 -3.42 -39.21
C ILE A 11 -14.32 -2.91 -38.67
N TYR A 12 -14.18 -2.88 -37.35
CA TYR A 12 -12.87 -2.66 -36.74
C TYR A 12 -12.02 -3.89 -37.01
N THR A 13 -11.14 -3.82 -38.00
CA THR A 13 -10.13 -4.84 -38.21
C THR A 13 -9.24 -4.84 -36.97
N MET A 14 -9.17 -5.97 -36.26
CA MET A 14 -8.24 -6.14 -35.14
C MET A 14 -6.81 -5.96 -35.67
N ILE A 15 -5.98 -5.24 -34.92
CA ILE A 15 -4.58 -4.98 -35.25
C ILE A 15 -3.72 -5.72 -34.22
N TYR A 16 -2.88 -6.64 -34.71
CA TYR A 16 -1.95 -7.38 -33.88
C TYR A 16 -0.50 -6.95 -34.20
N PRO A 17 0.42 -6.99 -33.21
CA PRO A 17 1.85 -6.87 -33.52
C PRO A 17 2.28 -8.03 -34.41
N LYS A 18 3.19 -7.78 -35.36
CA LYS A 18 3.71 -8.85 -36.24
C LYS A 18 4.55 -9.88 -35.47
N ILE A 19 5.18 -9.49 -34.36
CA ILE A 19 6.02 -10.37 -33.52
C ILE A 19 5.17 -11.39 -32.76
N PRO A 20 5.32 -12.69 -33.06
CA PRO A 20 4.45 -13.73 -32.49
C PRO A 20 4.59 -13.87 -30.96
N LEU A 21 5.79 -13.68 -30.39
CA LEU A 21 5.99 -13.74 -28.94
C LEU A 21 5.16 -12.67 -28.20
N ALA A 22 5.08 -11.46 -28.77
CA ALA A 22 4.22 -10.40 -28.20
C ALA A 22 2.74 -10.79 -28.27
N GLN A 23 2.29 -11.41 -29.38
CA GLN A 23 0.92 -11.94 -29.47
C GLN A 23 0.67 -12.99 -28.38
N SER A 24 1.60 -13.93 -28.13
CA SER A 24 1.44 -14.95 -27.08
C SER A 24 1.28 -14.35 -25.69
N ILE A 25 2.08 -13.35 -25.34
CA ILE A 25 1.99 -12.66 -24.04
C ILE A 25 0.61 -12.00 -23.88
N ILE A 26 0.15 -11.27 -24.92
CA ILE A 26 -1.13 -10.54 -24.90
C ILE A 26 -2.30 -11.52 -24.77
N GLU A 27 -2.32 -12.58 -25.56
CA GLU A 27 -3.38 -13.58 -25.55
C GLU A 27 -3.45 -14.34 -24.21
N ILE A 28 -2.29 -14.65 -23.59
CA ILE A 28 -2.29 -15.30 -22.28
C ILE A 28 -2.75 -14.29 -21.19
N CYS A 29 -2.33 -13.03 -21.24
CA CYS A 29 -2.84 -11.99 -20.34
C CYS A 29 -4.37 -11.87 -20.44
N LEU A 30 -4.92 -11.83 -21.66
CA LEU A 30 -6.35 -11.79 -21.92
C LEU A 30 -7.06 -13.00 -21.33
N ALA A 31 -6.57 -14.20 -21.62
CA ALA A 31 -7.14 -15.46 -21.13
C ALA A 31 -7.10 -15.60 -19.60
N LYS A 32 -6.17 -14.89 -18.94
CA LYS A 32 -6.03 -14.84 -17.47
C LYS A 32 -6.78 -13.70 -16.81
N GLY A 33 -7.47 -12.85 -17.57
CA GLY A 33 -8.19 -11.70 -17.05
C GLY A 33 -7.29 -10.55 -16.56
N ILE A 34 -6.05 -10.47 -17.04
CA ILE A 34 -5.17 -9.33 -16.78
C ILE A 34 -5.55 -8.22 -17.74
N THR A 35 -6.41 -7.32 -17.30
CA THR A 35 -7.02 -6.29 -18.15
C THR A 35 -6.49 -4.88 -17.94
N THR A 36 -5.79 -4.61 -16.85
CA THR A 36 -5.20 -3.30 -16.55
C THR A 36 -3.72 -3.30 -16.89
N ILE A 37 -3.31 -2.43 -17.80
CA ILE A 37 -1.95 -2.37 -18.35
C ILE A 37 -1.39 -0.95 -18.19
N ILE A 38 -0.28 -0.80 -17.48
CA ILE A 38 0.45 0.47 -17.35
C ILE A 38 1.66 0.40 -18.29
N ILE A 39 1.77 1.35 -19.19
CA ILE A 39 2.80 1.35 -20.24
C ILE A 39 3.70 2.57 -20.08
N SER A 40 4.99 2.32 -19.85
CA SER A 40 6.02 3.34 -19.96
C SER A 40 6.54 3.37 -21.40
N PRO A 41 6.61 4.56 -22.04
CA PRO A 41 6.96 4.68 -23.47
C PRO A 41 8.36 4.17 -23.77
N GLY A 42 8.51 3.46 -24.91
CA GLY A 42 9.80 3.01 -25.41
C GLY A 42 9.66 2.29 -26.74
N SER A 43 10.76 2.15 -27.50
CA SER A 43 10.74 1.49 -28.80
C SER A 43 10.72 -0.04 -28.69
N ARG A 44 11.48 -0.62 -27.74
CA ARG A 44 11.60 -2.09 -27.66
C ARG A 44 10.27 -2.75 -27.23
N ASN A 45 9.47 -2.07 -26.43
CA ASN A 45 8.14 -2.56 -26.03
C ASN A 45 7.03 -2.23 -27.06
N ALA A 46 7.35 -1.66 -28.23
CA ALA A 46 6.33 -1.30 -29.22
C ALA A 46 5.40 -2.47 -29.60
N PRO A 47 5.87 -3.73 -29.80
CA PRO A 47 4.97 -4.84 -30.09
C PRO A 47 3.92 -5.08 -29.00
N LEU A 48 4.31 -5.01 -27.74
CA LEU A 48 3.39 -5.13 -26.60
C LEU A 48 2.42 -3.95 -26.54
N THR A 49 2.94 -2.72 -26.67
CA THR A 49 2.13 -1.50 -26.68
C THR A 49 1.07 -1.54 -27.77
N ILE A 50 1.45 -1.87 -29.00
CA ILE A 50 0.54 -1.98 -30.15
C ILE A 50 -0.56 -2.99 -29.86
N GLY A 51 -0.21 -4.18 -29.37
CA GLY A 51 -1.18 -5.23 -29.15
C GLY A 51 -2.14 -4.95 -27.99
N PHE A 52 -1.64 -4.44 -26.86
CA PHE A 52 -2.50 -4.07 -25.74
C PHE A 52 -3.44 -2.92 -26.07
N VAL A 53 -2.93 -1.83 -26.67
CA VAL A 53 -3.73 -0.62 -26.93
C VAL A 53 -4.79 -0.83 -28.03
N ASN A 54 -4.55 -1.70 -29.00
CA ASN A 54 -5.52 -1.98 -30.07
C ASN A 54 -6.55 -3.05 -29.70
N ASN A 55 -6.48 -3.64 -28.53
CA ASN A 55 -7.46 -4.59 -28.04
C ASN A 55 -8.32 -3.96 -26.93
N SER A 56 -9.60 -3.75 -27.21
CA SER A 56 -10.55 -3.06 -26.31
C SER A 56 -10.86 -3.80 -24.99
N ALA A 57 -10.38 -5.04 -24.83
CA ALA A 57 -10.48 -5.76 -23.57
C ALA A 57 -9.49 -5.24 -22.52
N PHE A 58 -8.47 -4.47 -22.92
CA PHE A 58 -7.48 -3.92 -22.03
C PHE A 58 -7.72 -2.43 -21.76
N GLN A 59 -7.60 -2.05 -20.50
CA GLN A 59 -7.53 -0.67 -20.06
C GLN A 59 -6.05 -0.27 -19.92
N CYS A 60 -5.59 0.55 -20.85
CA CYS A 60 -4.19 0.96 -20.92
C CYS A 60 -3.98 2.38 -20.39
N TYR A 61 -2.95 2.55 -19.57
CA TYR A 61 -2.52 3.85 -19.05
C TYR A 61 -1.09 4.14 -19.50
N SER A 62 -0.84 5.32 -20.05
CA SER A 62 0.50 5.76 -20.47
C SER A 62 1.10 6.65 -19.39
N ILE A 63 2.17 6.20 -18.73
CA ILE A 63 2.88 6.95 -17.68
C ILE A 63 4.37 6.91 -18.01
N ALA A 64 4.96 8.10 -18.22
CA ALA A 64 6.30 8.23 -18.78
C ALA A 64 7.41 7.87 -17.79
N ASP A 65 7.31 8.31 -16.52
CA ASP A 65 8.28 7.97 -15.46
C ASP A 65 7.99 6.56 -14.96
N GLU A 66 8.92 5.64 -15.17
CA GLU A 66 8.75 4.23 -14.82
C GLU A 66 8.54 4.03 -13.31
N ARG A 67 9.24 4.75 -12.45
CA ARG A 67 9.05 4.66 -11.01
C ARG A 67 7.61 5.06 -10.63
N SER A 68 7.15 6.20 -11.12
CA SER A 68 5.77 6.66 -10.91
C SER A 68 4.75 5.68 -11.52
N ALA A 69 5.03 5.12 -12.70
CA ALA A 69 4.20 4.10 -13.35
C ALA A 69 4.02 2.85 -12.48
N ALA A 70 5.11 2.38 -11.87
CA ALA A 70 5.07 1.18 -11.04
C ALA A 70 4.31 1.40 -9.71
N PHE A 71 4.49 2.54 -9.05
CA PHE A 71 3.71 2.88 -7.86
C PHE A 71 2.25 3.22 -8.19
N PHE A 72 1.96 3.77 -9.35
CA PHE A 72 0.60 3.94 -9.85
C PHE A 72 -0.09 2.59 -10.05
N ALA A 73 0.60 1.62 -10.66
CA ALA A 73 0.11 0.25 -10.80
C ALA A 73 -0.13 -0.40 -9.44
N LEU A 74 0.79 -0.20 -8.49
CA LEU A 74 0.65 -0.66 -7.11
C LEU A 74 -0.64 -0.14 -6.47
N GLY A 75 -0.95 1.15 -6.65
CA GLY A 75 -2.17 1.76 -6.13
C GLY A 75 -3.43 1.15 -6.71
N ILE A 76 -3.48 0.89 -8.02
CA ILE A 76 -4.60 0.20 -8.67
C ILE A 76 -4.72 -1.24 -8.14
N ALA A 77 -3.62 -2.00 -8.11
CA ALA A 77 -3.63 -3.38 -7.63
C ALA A 77 -4.01 -3.48 -6.15
N GLN A 78 -3.60 -2.50 -5.33
CA GLN A 78 -4.01 -2.37 -3.93
C GLN A 78 -5.53 -2.25 -3.78
N GLN A 79 -6.19 -1.51 -4.67
CA GLN A 79 -7.63 -1.27 -4.60
C GLN A 79 -8.46 -2.37 -5.25
N THR A 80 -8.00 -2.90 -6.38
CA THR A 80 -8.75 -3.90 -7.15
C THR A 80 -8.55 -5.32 -6.64
N LYS A 81 -7.45 -5.58 -5.92
CA LYS A 81 -6.99 -6.91 -5.52
C LYS A 81 -6.71 -7.84 -6.71
N GLN A 82 -6.56 -7.25 -7.89
CA GLN A 82 -6.26 -7.96 -9.13
C GLN A 82 -4.84 -7.60 -9.61
N PRO A 83 -4.16 -8.51 -10.29
CA PRO A 83 -2.86 -8.20 -10.87
C PRO A 83 -2.95 -7.07 -11.90
N VAL A 84 -2.00 -6.14 -11.84
CA VAL A 84 -1.81 -5.08 -12.82
C VAL A 84 -0.52 -5.36 -13.57
N ALA A 85 -0.55 -5.28 -14.91
CA ALA A 85 0.64 -5.46 -15.72
C ALA A 85 1.34 -4.12 -16.00
N LEU A 86 2.66 -4.13 -15.92
CA LEU A 86 3.56 -3.03 -16.24
C LEU A 86 4.38 -3.40 -17.47
N VAL A 87 4.46 -2.49 -18.43
CA VAL A 87 5.20 -2.71 -19.69
C VAL A 87 6.23 -1.61 -19.88
N CYS A 88 7.50 -1.96 -20.05
CA CYS A 88 8.58 -1.01 -20.33
C CYS A 88 9.53 -1.51 -21.43
N THR A 89 10.36 -0.59 -21.89
CA THR A 89 11.44 -0.88 -22.83
C THR A 89 12.64 -1.54 -22.12
N SER A 90 13.66 -1.91 -22.89
CA SER A 90 14.89 -2.51 -22.36
C SER A 90 15.81 -1.49 -21.66
N GLY A 91 16.76 -1.99 -20.90
CA GLY A 91 17.80 -1.18 -20.26
C GLY A 91 17.41 -0.69 -18.89
N SER A 92 17.70 0.56 -18.54
CA SER A 92 17.46 1.10 -17.20
C SER A 92 15.98 1.29 -16.85
N ALA A 93 15.07 1.27 -17.82
CA ALA A 93 13.64 1.44 -17.63
C ALA A 93 13.08 0.47 -16.57
N LEU A 94 13.34 -0.84 -16.71
CA LEU A 94 12.85 -1.82 -15.75
C LEU A 94 13.44 -1.64 -14.35
N LEU A 95 14.66 -1.09 -14.22
CA LEU A 95 15.28 -0.87 -12.90
C LEU A 95 14.55 0.20 -12.10
N ASN A 96 13.92 1.17 -12.77
CA ASN A 96 13.09 2.18 -12.12
C ASN A 96 11.80 1.60 -11.53
N TYR A 97 11.36 0.43 -11.95
CA TYR A 97 10.22 -0.27 -11.33
C TYR A 97 10.57 -0.90 -9.98
N TYR A 98 11.87 -1.10 -9.69
CA TYR A 98 12.33 -1.90 -8.54
C TYR A 98 11.80 -1.43 -7.19
N PRO A 99 11.75 -0.12 -6.85
CA PRO A 99 11.21 0.32 -5.57
C PRO A 99 9.77 -0.12 -5.34
N ALA A 100 8.88 0.06 -6.32
CA ALA A 100 7.50 -0.39 -6.24
C ALA A 100 7.38 -1.91 -6.25
N PHE A 101 8.26 -2.61 -6.98
CA PHE A 101 8.32 -4.06 -7.02
C PHE A 101 8.66 -4.65 -5.65
N ALA A 102 9.64 -4.06 -4.95
CA ALA A 102 9.98 -4.44 -3.58
C ALA A 102 8.83 -4.13 -2.61
N GLU A 103 8.19 -2.97 -2.72
CA GLU A 103 7.00 -2.63 -1.92
C GLU A 103 5.88 -3.66 -2.14
N ALA A 104 5.59 -4.02 -3.40
CA ALA A 104 4.58 -5.02 -3.75
C ALA A 104 4.89 -6.41 -3.15
N PHE A 105 6.17 -6.79 -3.13
CA PHE A 105 6.62 -8.06 -2.53
C PHE A 105 6.32 -8.10 -1.03
N TYR A 106 6.70 -7.07 -0.28
CA TYR A 106 6.49 -7.04 1.16
C TYR A 106 5.03 -6.74 1.56
N SER A 107 4.27 -6.04 0.71
CA SER A 107 2.85 -5.75 0.91
C SER A 107 1.90 -6.80 0.36
N GLN A 108 2.39 -7.88 -0.25
CA GLN A 108 1.58 -8.94 -0.89
C GLN A 108 0.59 -8.38 -1.91
N ILE A 109 1.06 -7.50 -2.80
CA ILE A 109 0.26 -6.89 -3.86
C ILE A 109 0.64 -7.52 -5.20
N PRO A 110 -0.32 -8.08 -5.97
CA PRO A 110 -0.01 -8.74 -7.22
C PRO A 110 0.35 -7.74 -8.32
N MET A 111 1.55 -7.85 -8.87
CA MET A 111 2.03 -7.06 -9.99
C MET A 111 2.74 -7.95 -11.01
N ILE A 112 2.62 -7.65 -12.30
CA ILE A 112 3.26 -8.37 -13.38
C ILE A 112 4.11 -7.39 -14.19
N VAL A 113 5.43 -7.41 -14.00
CA VAL A 113 6.35 -6.62 -14.82
C VAL A 113 6.66 -7.39 -16.09
N ILE A 114 6.37 -6.80 -17.25
CA ILE A 114 6.69 -7.32 -18.57
C ILE A 114 7.72 -6.37 -19.19
N SER A 115 8.99 -6.72 -19.09
CA SER A 115 10.07 -5.93 -19.68
C SER A 115 10.40 -6.44 -21.09
N ALA A 116 10.36 -5.56 -22.06
CA ALA A 116 10.93 -5.85 -23.35
C ALA A 116 12.46 -5.90 -23.23
N ASP A 117 13.08 -6.85 -23.91
CA ASP A 117 14.53 -7.01 -23.93
C ASP A 117 15.06 -7.08 -25.36
N ARG A 118 16.36 -7.01 -25.51
CA ARG A 118 17.05 -7.33 -26.76
C ARG A 118 17.29 -8.84 -26.86
N PRO A 119 17.47 -9.36 -28.08
CA PRO A 119 17.94 -10.73 -28.27
C PRO A 119 19.22 -11.04 -27.48
N GLN A 120 19.33 -12.26 -26.99
CA GLN A 120 20.50 -12.69 -26.19
C GLN A 120 21.83 -12.42 -26.88
N SER A 121 21.86 -12.51 -28.23
CA SER A 121 23.05 -12.23 -29.04
C SER A 121 23.54 -10.78 -28.97
N LYS A 122 22.69 -9.86 -28.49
CA LYS A 122 22.99 -8.42 -28.37
C LYS A 122 23.35 -7.99 -26.95
N ILE A 123 23.28 -8.91 -25.98
CA ILE A 123 23.64 -8.61 -24.59
C ILE A 123 25.17 -8.69 -24.43
N ASP A 124 25.73 -7.72 -23.67
CA ASP A 124 27.16 -7.62 -23.35
C ASP A 124 28.12 -7.42 -24.55
N ILE A 125 27.61 -7.00 -25.70
CA ILE A 125 28.44 -6.66 -26.87
C ILE A 125 28.62 -5.15 -27.07
N GLY A 126 28.10 -4.32 -26.20
CA GLY A 126 28.16 -2.85 -26.29
C GLY A 126 27.01 -2.23 -27.08
N ASP A 127 25.95 -2.96 -27.38
CA ASP A 127 24.74 -2.42 -28.01
C ASP A 127 24.00 -1.48 -27.06
N GLY A 128 23.36 -0.43 -27.62
CA GLY A 128 22.67 0.60 -26.82
C GLY A 128 21.43 0.08 -26.09
N GLN A 129 21.16 0.59 -24.88
CA GLN A 129 20.03 0.21 -24.03
C GLN A 129 19.96 -1.30 -23.75
N THR A 130 21.09 -1.94 -23.51
CA THR A 130 21.18 -3.33 -23.08
C THR A 130 21.75 -3.42 -21.67
N ILE A 131 21.17 -4.28 -20.88
CA ILE A 131 21.68 -4.71 -19.57
C ILE A 131 21.35 -6.19 -19.39
N ARG A 132 21.89 -6.83 -18.37
CA ARG A 132 21.50 -8.20 -17.99
C ARG A 132 20.15 -8.15 -17.28
N GLN A 133 19.04 -8.35 -18.02
CA GLN A 133 17.68 -8.25 -17.49
C GLN A 133 17.16 -9.54 -16.84
N GLU A 134 17.71 -10.70 -17.26
CA GLU A 134 17.32 -11.98 -16.68
C GLU A 134 17.51 -11.99 -15.18
N ASN A 135 16.45 -12.37 -14.45
CA ASN A 135 16.45 -12.48 -12.99
C ASN A 135 16.80 -11.17 -12.22
N VAL A 136 16.71 -9.99 -12.86
CA VAL A 136 17.07 -8.72 -12.24
C VAL A 136 16.29 -8.42 -10.95
N PHE A 137 15.09 -8.98 -10.83
CA PHE A 137 14.23 -8.83 -9.65
C PHE A 137 14.28 -10.04 -8.69
N GLU A 138 15.22 -10.98 -8.86
CA GLU A 138 15.23 -12.28 -8.18
C GLU A 138 14.99 -12.20 -6.66
N ASN A 139 15.59 -11.22 -5.99
CA ASN A 139 15.47 -11.07 -4.53
C ASN A 139 14.05 -10.71 -4.05
N HIS A 140 13.19 -10.17 -4.92
CA HIS A 140 11.85 -9.69 -4.55
C HIS A 140 10.77 -10.18 -5.53
N SER A 141 11.10 -11.12 -6.42
CA SER A 141 10.15 -11.72 -7.35
C SER A 141 9.69 -13.08 -6.85
N LEU A 142 8.38 -13.35 -6.95
CA LEU A 142 7.85 -14.68 -6.69
C LEU A 142 8.16 -15.66 -7.83
N TYR A 143 8.33 -15.14 -9.05
CA TYR A 143 8.76 -15.93 -10.20
C TYR A 143 9.30 -15.02 -11.32
N ASN A 144 10.39 -15.44 -11.96
CA ASN A 144 10.97 -14.78 -13.12
C ASN A 144 10.83 -15.69 -14.35
N ALA A 145 10.09 -15.21 -15.36
CA ALA A 145 9.90 -15.87 -16.64
C ALA A 145 10.87 -15.26 -17.67
N ASN A 146 12.04 -15.86 -17.86
CA ASN A 146 12.95 -15.46 -18.92
C ASN A 146 12.55 -16.20 -20.19
N LEU A 147 12.04 -15.47 -21.21
CA LEU A 147 11.50 -16.04 -22.43
C LEU A 147 12.59 -16.15 -23.51
N HIS A 148 12.40 -17.07 -24.44
CA HIS A 148 13.17 -17.14 -25.68
C HIS A 148 12.46 -16.32 -26.78
N GLU A 149 13.20 -15.92 -27.81
CA GLU A 149 12.69 -15.09 -28.91
C GLU A 149 11.55 -15.76 -29.71
N ASP A 150 11.65 -17.07 -29.91
CA ASP A 150 10.67 -17.85 -30.66
C ASP A 150 9.45 -18.24 -29.81
N VAL A 151 8.30 -18.28 -30.47
CA VAL A 151 7.08 -18.83 -29.85
C VAL A 151 7.28 -20.31 -29.57
N SER A 152 7.00 -20.72 -28.34
CA SER A 152 7.12 -22.10 -27.92
C SER A 152 6.14 -22.44 -26.78
N ALA A 153 5.81 -23.72 -26.65
CA ALA A 153 5.04 -24.21 -25.52
C ALA A 153 5.76 -23.95 -24.17
N GLU A 154 7.09 -23.88 -24.18
CA GLU A 154 7.88 -23.55 -23.00
C GLU A 154 7.66 -22.09 -22.57
N ASN A 155 7.68 -21.13 -23.52
CA ASN A 155 7.37 -19.74 -23.23
C ASN A 155 5.94 -19.59 -22.69
N ASP A 156 4.98 -20.25 -23.31
CA ASP A 156 3.59 -20.24 -22.81
C ASP A 156 3.50 -20.74 -21.37
N LEU A 157 4.20 -21.82 -21.03
CA LEU A 157 4.25 -22.35 -19.66
C LEU A 157 4.88 -21.35 -18.66
N LYS A 158 5.99 -20.70 -19.05
CA LYS A 158 6.64 -19.68 -18.22
C LYS A 158 5.75 -18.47 -17.97
N ILE A 159 5.06 -17.96 -19.01
CA ILE A 159 4.11 -16.83 -18.88
C ILE A 159 2.93 -17.23 -17.98
N ASN A 160 2.33 -18.40 -18.23
CA ASN A 160 1.26 -18.90 -17.39
C ASN A 160 1.67 -19.04 -15.93
N LYS A 161 2.88 -19.59 -15.66
CA LYS A 161 3.39 -19.76 -14.31
C LYS A 161 3.60 -18.41 -13.62
N ALA A 162 4.17 -17.42 -14.31
CA ALA A 162 4.32 -16.07 -13.77
C ALA A 162 2.96 -15.48 -13.35
N ILE A 163 2.01 -15.43 -14.27
CA ILE A 163 0.69 -14.84 -14.02
C ILE A 163 -0.06 -15.61 -12.92
N ASN A 164 -0.06 -16.95 -12.98
CA ASN A 164 -0.70 -17.77 -11.96
C ASN A 164 -0.09 -17.54 -10.57
N THR A 165 1.24 -17.42 -10.48
CA THR A 165 1.95 -17.13 -9.23
C THR A 165 1.52 -15.76 -8.66
N ALA A 166 1.46 -14.72 -9.50
CA ALA A 166 1.00 -13.39 -9.07
C ALA A 166 -0.43 -13.44 -8.50
N ILE A 167 -1.34 -14.16 -9.17
CA ILE A 167 -2.74 -14.30 -8.75
C ILE A 167 -2.86 -15.08 -7.43
N THR A 168 -2.21 -16.24 -7.36
CA THR A 168 -2.42 -17.19 -6.24
C THR A 168 -1.63 -16.81 -4.99
N GLN A 169 -0.40 -16.30 -5.14
CA GLN A 169 0.48 -15.95 -4.02
C GLN A 169 0.49 -14.45 -3.69
N LYS A 170 -0.29 -13.64 -4.43
CA LYS A 170 -0.46 -12.19 -4.20
C LYS A 170 0.87 -11.46 -4.05
N GLY A 171 1.65 -11.45 -5.11
CA GLY A 171 2.93 -10.76 -5.12
C GLY A 171 3.46 -10.50 -6.53
N PRO A 172 4.58 -9.78 -6.65
CA PRO A 172 5.11 -9.38 -7.94
C PRO A 172 5.86 -10.52 -8.64
N VAL A 173 5.76 -10.51 -9.98
CA VAL A 173 6.46 -11.43 -10.88
C VAL A 173 7.06 -10.65 -12.04
N HIS A 174 8.08 -11.23 -12.68
CA HIS A 174 8.74 -10.64 -13.83
C HIS A 174 8.67 -11.56 -15.06
N ILE A 175 8.36 -10.98 -16.21
CA ILE A 175 8.40 -11.62 -17.54
C ILE A 175 9.38 -10.81 -18.38
N ASN A 176 10.54 -11.39 -18.69
CA ASN A 176 11.54 -10.79 -19.59
C ASN A 176 11.32 -11.33 -21.00
N ALA A 177 11.02 -10.42 -21.97
CA ALA A 177 10.59 -10.78 -23.32
C ALA A 177 11.52 -10.16 -24.37
N PRO A 178 12.40 -10.95 -25.00
CA PRO A 178 13.27 -10.48 -26.07
C PRO A 178 12.50 -10.27 -27.37
N PHE A 179 12.75 -9.13 -28.02
CA PHE A 179 12.18 -8.79 -29.34
C PHE A 179 13.27 -8.32 -30.31
N GLU A 180 13.28 -8.89 -31.50
CA GLU A 180 14.14 -8.44 -32.59
C GLU A 180 13.38 -7.48 -33.52
N GLU A 181 14.10 -6.56 -34.15
CA GLU A 181 13.56 -5.64 -35.16
C GLU A 181 13.14 -6.37 -36.44
N PRO A 182 12.10 -5.86 -37.14
CA PRO A 182 11.37 -4.61 -36.95
C PRO A 182 10.23 -4.71 -35.88
N LEU A 183 10.07 -3.65 -35.08
CA LEU A 183 9.21 -3.66 -33.86
C LEU A 183 7.80 -3.10 -34.11
N TYR A 184 7.59 -2.29 -35.15
CA TYR A 184 6.35 -1.55 -35.37
C TYR A 184 5.42 -2.18 -36.40
N GLU A 185 5.81 -3.30 -36.98
CA GLU A 185 5.00 -3.97 -38.00
C GLU A 185 3.76 -4.63 -37.38
N THR A 186 2.66 -4.54 -38.13
CA THR A 186 1.35 -5.06 -37.70
C THR A 186 0.77 -6.03 -38.72
N VAL A 187 -0.12 -6.90 -38.25
CA VAL A 187 -0.90 -7.84 -39.05
C VAL A 187 -2.37 -7.79 -38.67
N SER A 188 -3.24 -8.23 -39.58
CA SER A 188 -4.70 -8.25 -39.36
C SER A 188 -5.20 -9.56 -38.74
N GLU A 189 -4.37 -10.58 -38.67
CA GLU A 189 -4.70 -11.91 -38.17
C GLU A 189 -3.73 -12.35 -37.10
N LEU A 190 -4.25 -13.05 -36.09
CA LEU A 190 -3.45 -13.68 -35.05
C LEU A 190 -2.68 -14.85 -35.63
N SER A 191 -1.35 -14.87 -35.44
CA SER A 191 -0.49 -15.93 -35.96
C SER A 191 -0.15 -17.02 -34.94
N VAL A 192 -0.58 -16.88 -33.69
CA VAL A 192 -0.28 -17.79 -32.59
C VAL A 192 -1.52 -18.48 -32.06
N LYS A 193 -1.33 -19.68 -31.51
CA LYS A 193 -2.32 -20.38 -30.70
C LYS A 193 -1.65 -20.71 -29.38
N VAL A 194 -2.03 -19.98 -28.33
CA VAL A 194 -1.42 -20.11 -27.00
C VAL A 194 -1.97 -21.28 -26.22
N ASN A 195 -1.15 -21.86 -25.37
CA ASN A 195 -1.57 -22.82 -24.36
C ASN A 195 -1.82 -22.09 -23.05
N THR A 196 -3.05 -22.18 -22.53
CA THR A 196 -3.42 -21.64 -21.23
C THR A 196 -3.48 -22.74 -20.18
N VAL A 197 -2.78 -22.50 -19.05
CA VAL A 197 -2.77 -23.44 -17.91
C VAL A 197 -3.61 -22.84 -16.79
N ALA A 198 -4.73 -23.48 -16.44
CA ALA A 198 -5.55 -23.05 -15.31
C ALA A 198 -4.74 -23.04 -14.01
N PHE A 199 -5.01 -22.07 -13.14
CA PHE A 199 -4.52 -22.12 -11.77
C PHE A 199 -5.55 -22.80 -10.87
N ALA A 200 -5.09 -23.66 -9.98
CA ALA A 200 -5.93 -24.20 -8.93
C ALA A 200 -5.96 -23.20 -7.77
N ASN A 201 -7.13 -22.65 -7.46
CA ASN A 201 -7.33 -22.04 -6.16
C ASN A 201 -7.34 -23.17 -5.14
N ALA A 202 -6.22 -23.41 -4.48
CA ALA A 202 -6.20 -24.31 -3.33
C ALA A 202 -7.13 -23.72 -2.26
N THR A 203 -8.22 -24.40 -1.96
CA THR A 203 -9.07 -24.03 -0.83
C THR A 203 -8.25 -24.22 0.43
N GLN A 204 -7.88 -23.12 1.08
CA GLN A 204 -7.18 -23.19 2.36
C GLN A 204 -8.15 -23.74 3.40
N THR A 205 -7.76 -24.80 4.08
CA THR A 205 -8.55 -25.43 5.14
C THR A 205 -7.64 -25.68 6.35
N ILE A 206 -8.23 -25.64 7.52
CA ILE A 206 -7.59 -26.07 8.77
C ILE A 206 -8.57 -26.98 9.49
N SER A 207 -8.09 -28.06 10.07
CA SER A 207 -8.95 -29.00 10.78
C SER A 207 -9.12 -28.60 12.25
N ILE A 208 -10.15 -29.16 12.90
CA ILE A 208 -10.37 -28.99 14.34
C ILE A 208 -9.17 -29.56 15.12
N GLU A 209 -8.63 -30.68 14.68
CA GLU A 209 -7.50 -31.34 15.28
C GLU A 209 -6.26 -30.42 15.31
N ASP A 210 -6.00 -29.68 14.22
CA ASP A 210 -4.86 -28.76 14.08
C ASP A 210 -4.90 -27.61 15.10
N VAL A 211 -6.08 -27.25 15.60
CA VAL A 211 -6.28 -26.08 16.48
C VAL A 211 -6.71 -26.42 17.91
N THR A 212 -7.01 -27.69 18.22
CA THR A 212 -7.53 -28.11 19.54
C THR A 212 -6.54 -27.84 20.68
N GLU A 213 -5.26 -28.13 20.48
CA GLU A 213 -4.23 -27.84 21.48
C GLU A 213 -4.15 -26.32 21.77
N TYR A 214 -4.20 -25.50 20.74
CA TYR A 214 -4.14 -24.03 20.85
C TYR A 214 -5.38 -23.47 21.53
N ALA A 215 -6.55 -24.04 21.29
CA ALA A 215 -7.78 -23.69 22.01
C ALA A 215 -7.68 -24.04 23.51
N THR A 216 -7.03 -25.14 23.84
CA THR A 216 -6.77 -25.51 25.24
C THR A 216 -5.82 -24.50 25.91
N ILE A 217 -4.73 -24.10 25.25
CA ILE A 217 -3.80 -23.07 25.74
C ILE A 217 -4.55 -21.72 25.93
N TRP A 218 -5.37 -21.34 24.97
CA TRP A 218 -6.18 -20.12 25.01
C TRP A 218 -7.14 -20.10 26.19
N ASN A 219 -7.89 -21.18 26.41
CA ASN A 219 -8.88 -21.28 27.47
C ASN A 219 -8.27 -21.25 28.88
N ASN A 220 -6.97 -21.61 29.01
CA ASN A 220 -6.24 -21.59 30.28
C ASN A 220 -5.44 -20.29 30.49
N SER A 221 -5.44 -19.35 29.51
CA SER A 221 -4.70 -18.09 29.59
C SER A 221 -5.60 -16.95 29.98
N THR A 222 -5.08 -16.02 30.79
CA THR A 222 -5.83 -14.85 31.30
C THR A 222 -5.42 -13.53 30.67
N LYS A 223 -4.32 -13.49 29.90
CA LYS A 223 -3.79 -12.30 29.21
C LYS A 223 -3.50 -12.62 27.76
N LYS A 224 -4.45 -12.30 26.89
CA LYS A 224 -4.39 -12.56 25.46
C LYS A 224 -4.39 -11.25 24.69
N MET A 225 -3.41 -11.07 23.82
CA MET A 225 -3.30 -9.89 22.98
C MET A 225 -3.48 -10.28 21.51
N ILE A 226 -4.36 -9.59 20.82
CA ILE A 226 -4.48 -9.65 19.36
C ILE A 226 -3.92 -8.34 18.82
N LEU A 227 -2.90 -8.42 17.97
CA LEU A 227 -2.29 -7.25 17.32
C LEU A 227 -2.48 -7.36 15.81
N VAL A 228 -3.25 -6.43 15.27
CA VAL A 228 -3.63 -6.42 13.86
C VAL A 228 -2.76 -5.43 13.10
N GLY A 229 -2.04 -5.92 12.08
CA GLY A 229 -1.24 -5.10 11.17
C GLY A 229 -2.08 -4.47 10.06
N VAL A 230 -1.41 -4.07 8.97
CA VAL A 230 -2.07 -3.55 7.77
C VAL A 230 -3.10 -4.55 7.26
N ASN A 231 -4.31 -4.08 7.01
CA ASN A 231 -5.41 -4.91 6.55
C ASN A 231 -6.30 -4.17 5.55
N ASP A 232 -7.02 -4.90 4.74
CA ASP A 232 -8.00 -4.30 3.86
C ASP A 232 -9.29 -3.98 4.62
N PRO A 233 -10.02 -2.94 4.21
CA PRO A 233 -11.34 -2.65 4.79
C PRO A 233 -12.31 -3.83 4.66
N ASN A 234 -13.04 -4.11 5.72
CA ASN A 234 -14.12 -5.12 5.75
C ASN A 234 -13.68 -6.57 5.42
N VAL A 235 -12.38 -6.88 5.48
CA VAL A 235 -11.89 -8.22 5.13
C VAL A 235 -12.11 -9.24 6.26
N ILE A 236 -12.22 -8.81 7.52
CA ILE A 236 -12.49 -9.68 8.65
C ILE A 236 -14.00 -9.74 8.92
N ASN A 237 -14.53 -10.95 9.04
CA ASN A 237 -15.94 -11.18 9.29
C ASN A 237 -16.41 -10.55 10.61
N LYS A 238 -17.54 -9.85 10.59
CA LYS A 238 -18.09 -9.16 11.76
C LYS A 238 -18.24 -10.08 12.99
N LYS A 239 -18.64 -11.35 12.78
CA LYS A 239 -18.78 -12.34 13.87
C LYS A 239 -17.46 -12.58 14.64
N ILE A 240 -16.32 -12.48 13.95
CA ILE A 240 -14.98 -12.63 14.55
C ILE A 240 -14.64 -11.40 15.39
N ILE A 241 -14.92 -10.20 14.88
CA ILE A 241 -14.74 -8.94 15.59
C ILE A 241 -15.55 -8.93 16.89
N GLU A 242 -16.81 -9.32 16.83
CA GLU A 242 -17.71 -9.42 17.98
C GLU A 242 -17.28 -10.50 18.99
N ALA A 243 -16.66 -11.58 18.52
CA ALA A 243 -16.14 -12.61 19.42
C ALA A 243 -14.93 -12.11 20.23
N PHE A 244 -14.02 -11.37 19.60
CA PHE A 244 -12.87 -10.77 20.29
C PHE A 244 -13.30 -9.78 21.37
N ALA A 245 -14.36 -9.02 21.12
CA ALA A 245 -14.86 -7.99 22.02
C ALA A 245 -15.58 -8.52 23.28
N LYS A 246 -15.91 -9.82 23.32
CA LYS A 246 -16.71 -10.44 24.40
C LYS A 246 -15.90 -11.12 25.51
N ASP A 247 -14.59 -11.25 25.36
CA ASP A 247 -13.73 -11.94 26.31
C ASP A 247 -12.86 -10.93 27.08
N ASP A 248 -13.12 -10.76 28.37
CA ASP A 248 -12.40 -9.83 29.27
C ASP A 248 -10.88 -10.15 29.37
N SER A 249 -10.45 -11.32 28.95
CA SER A 249 -9.03 -11.71 28.89
C SER A 249 -8.35 -11.34 27.56
N VAL A 250 -9.09 -10.79 26.60
CA VAL A 250 -8.61 -10.43 25.27
C VAL A 250 -8.49 -8.92 25.12
N VAL A 251 -7.35 -8.44 24.71
CA VAL A 251 -7.10 -7.06 24.27
C VAL A 251 -6.78 -7.06 22.80
N VAL A 252 -7.46 -6.22 22.02
CA VAL A 252 -7.20 -6.06 20.60
C VAL A 252 -6.54 -4.71 20.35
N PHE A 253 -5.32 -4.74 19.82
CA PHE A 253 -4.64 -3.57 19.30
C PHE A 253 -4.77 -3.51 17.79
N THR A 254 -5.18 -2.35 17.30
CA THR A 254 -5.24 -2.03 15.87
C THR A 254 -4.40 -0.79 15.58
N GLU A 255 -3.99 -0.64 14.35
CA GLU A 255 -3.35 0.57 13.85
C GLU A 255 -4.29 1.29 12.87
N THR A 256 -4.02 2.54 12.55
CA THR A 256 -4.82 3.31 11.59
C THR A 256 -4.98 2.56 10.26
N THR A 257 -3.96 1.82 9.83
CA THR A 257 -3.95 1.02 8.60
C THR A 257 -4.55 -0.38 8.76
N SER A 258 -5.02 -0.76 9.94
CA SER A 258 -5.64 -2.08 10.16
C SER A 258 -7.06 -2.16 9.59
N ASN A 259 -7.72 -1.03 9.35
CA ASN A 259 -9.10 -0.94 8.86
C ASN A 259 -10.07 -1.87 9.62
N LEU A 260 -9.84 -2.02 10.91
CA LEU A 260 -10.60 -2.87 11.81
C LEU A 260 -11.03 -2.07 13.03
N HIS A 261 -12.34 -1.91 13.20
CA HIS A 261 -12.91 -1.00 14.19
C HIS A 261 -13.90 -1.72 15.10
N HIS A 262 -13.80 -1.46 16.38
CA HIS A 262 -14.77 -1.80 17.41
C HIS A 262 -14.53 -0.90 18.64
N ASP A 263 -15.56 -0.55 19.42
CA ASP A 263 -15.45 0.37 20.55
C ASP A 263 -14.47 -0.11 21.63
N THR A 264 -14.34 -1.43 21.80
CA THR A 264 -13.41 -2.04 22.75
C THR A 264 -11.97 -2.14 22.23
N PHE A 265 -11.73 -1.91 20.94
CA PHE A 265 -10.39 -2.02 20.38
C PHE A 265 -9.55 -0.77 20.68
N ILE A 266 -8.26 -0.93 20.69
CA ILE A 266 -7.31 0.13 20.98
C ILE A 266 -6.57 0.48 19.68
N SER A 267 -6.91 1.64 19.09
CA SER A 267 -6.38 2.14 17.82
C SER A 267 -5.10 2.96 17.96
N ASN A 268 -4.93 3.68 19.11
CA ASN A 268 -3.81 4.60 19.32
C ASN A 268 -2.74 3.95 20.21
N ILE A 269 -2.11 2.89 19.73
CA ILE A 269 -1.17 2.06 20.51
C ILE A 269 -0.11 2.91 21.22
N ASP A 270 0.55 3.83 20.49
CA ASP A 270 1.65 4.61 21.04
C ASP A 270 1.19 5.59 22.13
N THR A 271 -0.02 6.11 22.04
CA THR A 271 -0.64 6.93 23.11
C THR A 271 -0.82 6.14 24.40
N ILE A 272 -1.15 4.86 24.30
CA ILE A 272 -1.41 4.00 25.46
C ILE A 272 -0.10 3.58 26.12
N ILE A 273 0.84 3.00 25.34
CA ILE A 273 1.98 2.29 25.90
C ILE A 273 3.23 3.15 26.12
N THR A 274 3.31 4.35 25.51
CA THR A 274 4.50 5.20 25.66
C THR A 274 4.77 5.59 27.11
N PRO A 275 3.75 5.96 27.91
CA PRO A 275 3.95 6.33 29.30
C PRO A 275 4.09 5.14 30.27
N PHE A 276 4.13 3.91 29.78
CA PHE A 276 4.26 2.72 30.65
C PHE A 276 5.62 2.68 31.35
N THR A 277 5.58 2.38 32.64
CA THR A 277 6.73 2.02 33.45
C THR A 277 7.18 0.57 33.18
N HIS A 278 8.27 0.16 33.78
CA HIS A 278 8.69 -1.24 33.74
C HIS A 278 7.61 -2.17 34.30
N ASP A 279 7.01 -1.81 35.43
CA ASP A 279 5.99 -2.62 36.08
C ASP A 279 4.70 -2.69 35.25
N ASP A 280 4.32 -1.60 34.56
CA ASP A 280 3.20 -1.63 33.62
C ASP A 280 3.46 -2.60 32.48
N PHE A 281 4.64 -2.58 31.87
CA PHE A 281 5.00 -3.51 30.79
C PHE A 281 4.98 -4.97 31.24
N GLU A 282 5.47 -5.30 32.45
CA GLU A 282 5.38 -6.66 33.00
C GLU A 282 3.92 -7.04 33.29
N ASN A 283 3.10 -6.12 33.81
CA ASN A 283 1.70 -6.36 34.09
C ASN A 283 0.87 -6.56 32.82
N PHE A 284 1.17 -5.82 31.76
CA PHE A 284 0.46 -5.92 30.48
C PHE A 284 1.11 -6.90 29.48
N ARG A 285 2.19 -7.56 29.86
CA ARG A 285 2.80 -8.62 29.06
C ARG A 285 1.79 -9.72 28.77
N PRO A 286 1.49 -10.03 27.49
CA PRO A 286 0.55 -11.09 27.16
C PRO A 286 1.16 -12.47 27.37
N GLU A 287 0.35 -13.43 27.77
CA GLU A 287 0.69 -14.85 27.72
C GLU A 287 0.65 -15.36 26.29
N ILE A 288 -0.40 -14.95 25.55
CA ILE A 288 -0.60 -15.28 24.15
C ILE A 288 -0.65 -13.97 23.34
N LEU A 289 0.17 -13.91 22.28
CA LEU A 289 0.09 -12.91 21.24
C LEU A 289 -0.42 -13.58 19.97
N VAL A 290 -1.54 -13.09 19.43
CA VAL A 290 -2.03 -13.47 18.09
C VAL A 290 -1.81 -12.29 17.15
N THR A 291 -1.21 -12.54 15.99
CA THR A 291 -1.01 -11.49 14.98
C THR A 291 -1.57 -11.93 13.63
N PHE A 292 -2.13 -10.99 12.89
CA PHE A 292 -2.51 -11.15 11.49
C PHE A 292 -2.48 -9.80 10.77
N GLY A 293 -2.56 -9.84 9.43
CA GLY A 293 -2.38 -8.66 8.60
C GLY A 293 -0.90 -8.35 8.33
N GLY A 294 -0.65 -7.25 7.64
CA GLY A 294 0.68 -6.84 7.17
C GLY A 294 1.57 -6.22 8.25
N MET A 295 2.51 -5.39 7.80
CA MET A 295 3.54 -4.81 8.66
C MET A 295 2.97 -3.86 9.71
N ILE A 296 3.46 -3.97 10.94
CA ILE A 296 3.13 -3.06 12.05
C ILE A 296 3.90 -1.74 11.89
N VAL A 297 3.24 -0.62 12.12
CA VAL A 297 3.82 0.73 12.07
C VAL A 297 4.56 1.07 13.37
N SER A 298 3.89 0.89 14.52
CA SER A 298 4.39 1.29 15.83
C SER A 298 5.74 0.65 16.18
N LYS A 299 6.76 1.50 16.35
CA LYS A 299 8.06 1.06 16.87
C LYS A 299 8.00 0.72 18.36
N ARG A 300 7.08 1.32 19.10
CA ARG A 300 6.94 1.15 20.56
C ARG A 300 6.36 -0.21 20.91
N ILE A 301 5.30 -0.65 20.23
CA ILE A 301 4.76 -2.00 20.43
C ILE A 301 5.78 -3.08 20.05
N LYS A 302 6.59 -2.84 19.00
CA LYS A 302 7.68 -3.75 18.64
C LYS A 302 8.74 -3.83 19.75
N ALA A 303 9.13 -2.70 20.31
CA ALA A 303 10.09 -2.65 21.42
C ALA A 303 9.54 -3.35 22.68
N PHE A 304 8.26 -3.09 23.01
CA PHE A 304 7.57 -3.76 24.10
C PHE A 304 7.61 -5.28 23.96
N LEU A 305 7.06 -5.81 22.87
CA LEU A 305 6.93 -7.27 22.68
C LEU A 305 8.27 -7.98 22.44
N ARG A 306 9.30 -7.27 21.99
CA ARG A 306 10.68 -7.81 21.90
C ARG A 306 11.34 -7.96 23.26
N LYS A 307 11.11 -7.03 24.15
CA LYS A 307 11.68 -7.02 25.52
C LYS A 307 10.86 -7.89 26.47
N TYR A 308 9.54 -7.78 26.43
CA TYR A 308 8.59 -8.49 27.28
C TYR A 308 7.85 -9.54 26.44
N LYS A 309 8.59 -10.59 26.06
CA LYS A 309 8.12 -11.61 25.11
C LYS A 309 6.89 -12.35 25.64
N PRO A 310 5.87 -12.59 24.79
CA PRO A 310 4.77 -13.50 25.13
C PRO A 310 5.32 -14.93 25.27
N LYS A 311 4.58 -15.78 25.97
CA LYS A 311 4.88 -17.21 26.05
C LYS A 311 4.57 -17.92 24.73
N HIS A 312 3.50 -17.51 24.07
CA HIS A 312 3.07 -18.02 22.78
C HIS A 312 2.84 -16.84 21.82
N HIS A 313 3.39 -16.94 20.61
CA HIS A 313 3.10 -16.00 19.53
C HIS A 313 2.64 -16.79 18.31
N TRP A 314 1.39 -16.61 17.91
CA TRP A 314 0.76 -17.22 16.76
C TRP A 314 0.53 -16.17 15.67
N HIS A 315 1.01 -16.47 14.46
CA HIS A 315 0.75 -15.63 13.30
C HIS A 315 -0.18 -16.35 12.34
N ILE A 316 -1.20 -15.63 11.83
CA ILE A 316 -2.19 -16.19 10.92
C ILE A 316 -2.08 -15.42 9.60
N ASP A 317 -1.53 -16.07 8.59
CA ASP A 317 -1.38 -15.53 7.24
C ASP A 317 -1.22 -16.67 6.25
N SER A 318 -1.80 -16.53 5.05
CA SER A 318 -1.83 -17.57 4.02
C SER A 318 -0.46 -17.95 3.48
N TRP A 319 0.55 -17.07 3.59
CA TRP A 319 1.78 -17.19 2.83
C TRP A 319 3.05 -17.06 3.65
N ARG A 320 3.09 -16.20 4.66
CA ARG A 320 4.32 -15.93 5.39
C ARG A 320 4.11 -15.41 6.80
N ALA A 321 5.09 -15.70 7.66
CA ALA A 321 5.16 -15.15 8.99
C ALA A 321 6.54 -14.56 9.24
N TYR A 322 6.58 -13.27 9.57
CA TYR A 322 7.81 -12.64 10.04
C TYR A 322 7.87 -12.68 11.56
N ASP A 323 8.96 -13.20 12.12
CA ASP A 323 9.17 -13.15 13.57
C ASP A 323 9.60 -11.75 14.03
N THR A 324 8.68 -10.80 13.86
CA THR A 324 8.92 -9.38 14.18
C THR A 324 9.34 -9.15 15.62
N PHE A 325 8.92 -10.02 16.53
CA PHE A 325 9.13 -9.86 17.98
C PHE A 325 10.18 -10.83 18.55
N GLY A 326 10.72 -11.74 17.76
CA GLY A 326 11.64 -12.77 18.21
C GLY A 326 10.97 -13.76 19.19
N ALA A 327 9.69 -14.07 18.99
CA ALA A 327 8.86 -14.87 19.87
C ALA A 327 7.86 -15.77 19.11
N LEU A 328 7.96 -15.85 17.79
CA LEU A 328 7.03 -16.63 16.96
C LEU A 328 7.12 -18.12 17.32
N THR A 329 6.00 -18.69 17.74
CA THR A 329 5.90 -20.12 18.07
C THR A 329 5.19 -20.92 16.99
N ASN A 330 4.19 -20.31 16.31
CA ASN A 330 3.40 -20.99 15.29
C ASN A 330 3.00 -20.05 14.16
N HIS A 331 3.03 -20.57 12.94
CA HIS A 331 2.42 -19.99 11.76
C HIS A 331 1.27 -20.88 11.29
N PHE A 332 0.07 -20.29 11.22
CA PHE A 332 -1.09 -20.93 10.60
C PHE A 332 -1.23 -20.43 9.16
N GLU A 333 -0.90 -21.29 8.21
CA GLU A 333 -0.85 -20.95 6.76
C GLU A 333 -2.25 -20.93 6.13
N VAL A 334 -3.16 -20.13 6.71
CA VAL A 334 -4.53 -19.98 6.26
C VAL A 334 -5.00 -18.53 6.38
N ASN A 335 -6.07 -18.19 5.65
CA ASN A 335 -6.73 -16.90 5.79
C ASN A 335 -7.30 -16.72 7.22
N PRO A 336 -7.19 -15.54 7.84
CA PRO A 336 -7.70 -15.29 9.18
C PRO A 336 -9.18 -15.69 9.39
N ASN A 337 -10.08 -15.43 8.42
CA ASN A 337 -11.47 -15.84 8.57
C ASN A 337 -11.60 -17.38 8.63
N VAL A 338 -10.84 -18.10 7.82
CA VAL A 338 -10.85 -19.58 7.82
C VAL A 338 -10.34 -20.11 9.15
N PHE A 339 -9.25 -19.53 9.68
CA PHE A 339 -8.72 -19.90 10.99
C PHE A 339 -9.74 -19.66 12.10
N PHE A 340 -10.23 -18.43 12.22
CA PHE A 340 -11.13 -18.06 13.33
C PHE A 340 -12.50 -18.73 13.25
N ASP A 341 -12.98 -19.09 12.06
CA ASP A 341 -14.24 -19.83 11.89
C ASP A 341 -14.18 -21.23 12.50
N VAL A 342 -13.00 -21.88 12.46
CA VAL A 342 -12.77 -23.20 13.07
C VAL A 342 -12.36 -23.07 14.55
N TYR A 343 -11.53 -22.05 14.86
CA TYR A 343 -10.90 -21.89 16.16
C TYR A 343 -11.83 -21.36 17.24
N LEU A 344 -12.57 -20.27 16.95
CA LEU A 344 -13.41 -19.57 17.96
C LEU A 344 -14.48 -20.46 18.60
N PRO A 345 -15.14 -21.39 17.89
CA PRO A 345 -16.10 -22.31 18.52
C PRO A 345 -15.50 -23.21 19.62
N LEU A 346 -14.19 -23.38 19.66
CA LEU A 346 -13.47 -24.17 20.66
C LEU A 346 -13.00 -23.34 21.86
N THR A 347 -13.13 -22.01 21.77
CA THR A 347 -12.68 -21.09 22.81
C THR A 347 -13.81 -20.72 23.77
N ASN A 348 -13.43 -20.44 25.03
CA ASN A 348 -14.34 -19.96 26.06
C ASN A 348 -13.85 -18.60 26.54
N ALA A 349 -14.78 -17.71 26.90
CA ALA A 349 -14.45 -16.48 27.60
C ALA A 349 -13.82 -16.81 28.96
N THR A 350 -12.72 -16.16 29.28
CA THR A 350 -11.98 -16.37 30.52
C THR A 350 -12.16 -15.16 31.44
N GLU A 351 -12.52 -15.38 32.70
CA GLU A 351 -12.60 -14.31 33.68
C GLU A 351 -11.22 -13.68 33.88
N SER A 352 -11.11 -12.37 33.68
CA SER A 352 -9.87 -11.61 33.75
C SER A 352 -10.13 -10.12 33.96
N ASN A 353 -9.14 -9.43 34.51
CA ASN A 353 -9.11 -7.98 34.56
C ASN A 353 -8.25 -7.34 33.44
N TYR A 354 -7.71 -8.16 32.51
CA TYR A 354 -6.74 -7.68 31.53
C TYR A 354 -7.29 -6.59 30.63
N PHE A 355 -8.46 -6.82 30.03
CA PHE A 355 -9.13 -5.81 29.22
C PHE A 355 -9.55 -4.59 30.05
N LYS A 356 -10.19 -4.80 31.20
CA LYS A 356 -10.70 -3.70 32.05
C LYS A 356 -9.61 -2.75 32.52
N GLN A 357 -8.44 -3.28 32.89
CA GLN A 357 -7.30 -2.45 33.26
C GLN A 357 -6.80 -1.58 32.10
N LEU A 358 -6.70 -2.15 30.91
CA LEU A 358 -6.21 -1.43 29.75
C LEU A 358 -7.25 -0.44 29.20
N ASP A 359 -8.53 -0.76 29.28
CA ASP A 359 -9.63 0.14 28.90
C ASP A 359 -9.69 1.38 29.83
N ALA A 360 -9.45 1.20 31.13
CA ALA A 360 -9.30 2.32 32.05
C ALA A 360 -8.11 3.22 31.70
N VAL A 361 -6.97 2.63 31.32
CA VAL A 361 -5.81 3.38 30.79
C VAL A 361 -6.18 4.11 29.52
N LYS A 362 -6.86 3.45 28.57
CA LYS A 362 -7.33 4.06 27.31
C LYS A 362 -8.18 5.31 27.59
N ALA A 363 -9.17 5.20 28.49
CA ALA A 363 -10.03 6.32 28.84
C ALA A 363 -9.26 7.50 29.44
N LEU A 364 -8.32 7.24 30.36
CA LEU A 364 -7.48 8.27 30.97
C LEU A 364 -6.58 8.95 29.92
N ARG A 365 -5.91 8.16 29.07
CA ARG A 365 -5.00 8.68 28.04
C ARG A 365 -5.75 9.51 27.00
N LYS A 366 -6.96 9.08 26.62
CA LYS A 366 -7.81 9.86 25.71
C LYS A 366 -8.17 11.22 26.32
N LEU A 367 -8.62 11.27 27.56
CA LEU A 367 -8.93 12.54 28.24
C LEU A 367 -7.71 13.47 28.26
N LYS A 368 -6.53 12.96 28.62
CA LYS A 368 -5.31 13.76 28.66
C LYS A 368 -4.87 14.21 27.26
N SER A 369 -5.00 13.33 26.25
CA SER A 369 -4.76 13.66 24.85
C SER A 369 -5.64 14.81 24.37
N ASP A 370 -6.95 14.74 24.63
CA ASP A 370 -7.90 15.77 24.22
C ASP A 370 -7.55 17.12 24.89
N ILE A 371 -7.22 17.13 26.20
CA ILE A 371 -6.81 18.33 26.92
C ILE A 371 -5.49 18.91 26.35
N TYR A 372 -4.55 18.05 25.97
CA TYR A 372 -3.29 18.49 25.40
C TYR A 372 -3.47 19.10 24.00
N LEU A 373 -4.19 18.41 23.13
CA LEU A 373 -4.47 18.86 21.78
C LEU A 373 -5.23 20.18 21.73
N ASP A 374 -6.07 20.47 22.71
CA ASP A 374 -6.77 21.75 22.81
C ASP A 374 -5.83 22.94 23.06
N LYS A 375 -4.69 22.71 23.73
CA LYS A 375 -3.76 23.75 24.19
C LYS A 375 -2.56 23.98 23.30
N ILE A 376 -2.19 23.00 22.47
CA ILE A 376 -0.96 23.12 21.67
C ILE A 376 -1.08 24.19 20.59
N PRO A 377 0.02 24.89 20.27
CA PRO A 377 0.04 25.85 19.18
C PRO A 377 -0.13 25.16 17.82
N PHE A 378 -0.34 25.98 16.79
CA PHE A 378 -0.34 25.51 15.42
C PHE A 378 0.98 24.81 15.08
N SER A 379 0.89 23.54 14.71
CA SER A 379 2.01 22.61 14.54
C SER A 379 1.59 21.45 13.67
N ASP A 380 2.52 20.57 13.27
CA ASP A 380 2.18 19.33 12.55
C ASP A 380 1.08 18.55 13.29
N PHE A 381 1.22 18.36 14.60
CA PHE A 381 0.25 17.57 15.37
C PHE A 381 -1.14 18.22 15.38
N LYS A 382 -1.22 19.54 15.57
CA LYS A 382 -2.48 20.30 15.50
C LYS A 382 -3.11 20.20 14.11
N VAL A 383 -2.31 20.29 13.06
CA VAL A 383 -2.78 20.13 11.68
C VAL A 383 -3.34 18.72 11.44
N PHE A 384 -2.61 17.66 11.86
CA PHE A 384 -3.12 16.29 11.72
C PHE A 384 -4.43 16.09 12.45
N GLU A 385 -4.59 16.61 13.67
CA GLU A 385 -5.85 16.57 14.42
C GLU A 385 -7.01 17.17 13.58
N LYS A 386 -6.84 18.41 13.11
CA LYS A 386 -7.90 19.13 12.37
C LYS A 386 -8.21 18.47 11.03
N VAL A 387 -7.17 18.07 10.30
CA VAL A 387 -7.33 17.43 8.98
C VAL A 387 -8.09 16.11 9.10
N ILE A 388 -7.70 15.23 10.04
CA ILE A 388 -8.33 13.91 10.20
C ILE A 388 -9.77 14.04 10.70
N GLN A 389 -10.05 14.97 11.61
CA GLN A 389 -11.41 15.23 12.09
C GLN A 389 -12.35 15.78 11.01
N CYS A 390 -11.80 16.48 10.00
CA CYS A 390 -12.56 17.05 8.90
C CYS A 390 -12.66 16.15 7.67
N LEU A 391 -12.08 14.95 7.66
CA LEU A 391 -12.14 14.05 6.51
C LEU A 391 -13.60 13.72 6.15
N PRO A 392 -13.96 13.74 4.87
CA PRO A 392 -15.28 13.33 4.43
C PRO A 392 -15.57 11.87 4.77
N THR A 393 -16.75 11.60 5.31
CA THR A 393 -17.19 10.22 5.57
C THR A 393 -17.25 9.42 4.27
N ASN A 394 -17.00 8.10 4.35
CA ASN A 394 -16.94 7.18 3.21
C ASN A 394 -15.87 7.54 2.15
N SER A 395 -14.85 8.33 2.53
CA SER A 395 -13.70 8.62 1.68
C SER A 395 -12.60 7.56 1.82
N GLN A 396 -11.62 7.63 0.92
CA GLN A 396 -10.38 6.89 1.01
C GLN A 396 -9.27 7.83 1.47
N LEU A 397 -8.50 7.41 2.45
CA LEU A 397 -7.33 8.12 2.97
C LEU A 397 -6.06 7.36 2.58
N GLN A 398 -5.22 7.97 1.78
CA GLN A 398 -3.86 7.53 1.51
C GLN A 398 -2.90 8.35 2.37
N ILE A 399 -1.95 7.71 3.05
CA ILE A 399 -1.01 8.39 3.94
C ILE A 399 0.41 8.06 3.52
N SER A 400 1.26 9.10 3.41
CA SER A 400 2.69 8.91 3.17
C SER A 400 3.40 8.37 4.41
N ASN A 401 4.55 7.78 4.21
CA ASN A 401 5.43 7.33 5.29
C ASN A 401 6.09 8.50 6.04
N SER A 402 7.07 8.20 6.90
CA SER A 402 7.79 9.14 7.77
C SER A 402 6.91 9.70 8.89
N SER A 403 6.86 11.00 9.10
CA SER A 403 6.08 11.65 10.16
C SER A 403 4.58 11.51 9.94
N ALA A 404 4.11 11.55 8.68
CA ALA A 404 2.69 11.55 8.35
C ALA A 404 1.93 10.37 8.96
N ILE A 405 2.36 9.13 8.70
CA ILE A 405 1.71 7.95 9.27
C ILE A 405 1.81 7.91 10.80
N ARG A 406 2.87 8.45 11.40
CA ARG A 406 3.06 8.43 12.84
C ARG A 406 2.12 9.39 13.57
N TYR A 407 1.90 10.60 13.06
CA TYR A 407 0.88 11.50 13.60
C TYR A 407 -0.52 10.91 13.41
N ALA A 408 -0.81 10.35 12.24
CA ALA A 408 -2.11 9.71 11.98
C ALA A 408 -2.43 8.56 12.98
N GLN A 409 -1.41 7.83 13.45
CA GLN A 409 -1.56 6.77 14.46
C GLN A 409 -1.97 7.27 15.85
N LEU A 410 -1.87 8.58 16.12
CA LEU A 410 -2.21 9.18 17.40
C LEU A 410 -3.64 9.76 17.45
N ILE A 411 -4.35 9.71 16.32
CA ILE A 411 -5.66 10.36 16.13
C ILE A 411 -6.66 9.31 15.65
N ASP A 412 -7.86 9.33 16.24
CA ASP A 412 -8.92 8.43 15.81
C ASP A 412 -9.45 8.82 14.43
N VAL A 413 -9.47 7.85 13.52
CA VAL A 413 -10.04 7.99 12.18
C VAL A 413 -11.46 7.45 12.20
N HIS A 414 -12.41 8.17 11.56
CA HIS A 414 -13.79 7.72 11.49
C HIS A 414 -13.90 6.35 10.79
N PRO A 415 -14.65 5.36 11.34
CA PRO A 415 -14.69 3.98 10.84
C PRO A 415 -15.15 3.81 9.38
N SER A 416 -15.81 4.81 8.80
CA SER A 416 -16.21 4.79 7.38
C SER A 416 -15.08 5.13 6.40
N ILE A 417 -13.91 5.54 6.90
CA ILE A 417 -12.77 5.95 6.08
C ILE A 417 -11.85 4.75 5.89
N GLU A 418 -11.55 4.44 4.64
CA GLU A 418 -10.61 3.38 4.27
C GLU A 418 -9.19 3.93 4.25
N VAL A 419 -8.28 3.37 5.06
CA VAL A 419 -6.94 3.92 5.25
C VAL A 419 -5.87 3.02 4.63
N TYR A 420 -4.97 3.61 3.84
CA TYR A 420 -3.88 2.91 3.18
C TYR A 420 -2.55 3.67 3.32
N CYS A 421 -1.47 2.92 3.33
CA CYS A 421 -0.09 3.43 3.38
C CYS A 421 0.85 2.36 2.80
N ASN A 422 1.89 2.75 2.09
CA ASN A 422 2.92 1.83 1.58
C ASN A 422 3.78 1.34 2.75
N ARG A 423 3.45 0.17 3.32
CA ARG A 423 4.10 -0.35 4.53
C ARG A 423 5.02 -1.54 4.30
N GLY A 424 5.17 -2.00 3.07
CA GLY A 424 6.10 -3.08 2.75
C GLY A 424 7.55 -2.68 3.01
N THR A 425 8.04 -1.69 2.29
CA THR A 425 9.38 -1.11 2.48
C THR A 425 9.37 0.17 3.31
N SER A 426 8.21 0.81 3.40
CA SER A 426 8.02 2.08 4.13
C SER A 426 8.83 3.25 3.58
N GLY A 427 9.11 3.27 2.27
CA GLY A 427 9.79 4.37 1.58
C GLY A 427 8.87 5.59 1.37
N ILE A 428 9.47 6.73 1.04
CA ILE A 428 8.74 7.97 0.68
C ILE A 428 8.73 8.23 -0.83
N ASP A 429 9.28 7.32 -1.59
CA ASP A 429 9.67 7.47 -3.00
C ASP A 429 8.56 7.17 -4.01
N GLY A 430 7.33 6.81 -3.54
CA GLY A 430 6.22 6.47 -4.42
C GLY A 430 4.83 6.66 -3.80
N SER A 431 4.73 7.36 -2.67
CA SER A 431 3.44 7.50 -1.96
C SER A 431 2.43 8.33 -2.75
N THR A 432 2.86 9.38 -3.47
CA THR A 432 1.99 10.22 -4.32
C THR A 432 1.48 9.41 -5.51
N SER A 433 2.38 8.68 -6.19
CA SER A 433 2.04 7.83 -7.32
C SER A 433 1.05 6.71 -6.94
N THR A 434 1.27 6.06 -5.78
CA THR A 434 0.33 5.05 -5.25
C THR A 434 -1.03 5.67 -4.95
N ALA A 435 -1.06 6.83 -4.31
CA ALA A 435 -2.31 7.53 -3.99
C ALA A 435 -3.11 7.89 -5.23
N ILE A 436 -2.44 8.32 -6.31
CA ILE A 436 -3.10 8.63 -7.59
C ILE A 436 -3.65 7.35 -8.25
N GLY A 437 -2.87 6.26 -8.29
CA GLY A 437 -3.35 4.97 -8.81
C GLY A 437 -4.56 4.44 -8.04
N ALA A 438 -4.52 4.53 -6.71
CA ALA A 438 -5.63 4.20 -5.84
C ALA A 438 -6.86 5.09 -6.10
N ALA A 439 -6.65 6.40 -6.30
CA ALA A 439 -7.71 7.35 -6.61
C ALA A 439 -8.40 7.04 -7.94
N VAL A 440 -7.64 6.68 -8.98
CA VAL A 440 -8.19 6.27 -10.28
C VAL A 440 -9.10 5.06 -10.13
N SER A 441 -8.69 4.06 -9.36
CA SER A 441 -9.49 2.86 -9.11
C SER A 441 -10.74 3.17 -8.28
N ALA A 442 -10.62 3.95 -7.22
CA ALA A 442 -11.74 4.33 -6.34
C ALA A 442 -12.77 5.18 -7.08
N TYR A 443 -12.32 6.16 -7.87
CA TYR A 443 -13.19 6.99 -8.68
C TYR A 443 -13.95 6.20 -9.75
N GLY A 444 -13.27 5.28 -10.43
CA GLY A 444 -13.87 4.42 -11.47
C GLY A 444 -14.91 3.45 -10.93
N ARG A 445 -14.84 3.07 -9.65
CA ARG A 445 -15.77 2.13 -9.00
C ARG A 445 -17.05 2.80 -8.51
N ASP A 446 -16.92 3.90 -7.75
CA ASP A 446 -18.04 4.53 -7.02
C ASP A 446 -17.87 6.06 -6.83
N GLU A 447 -17.01 6.68 -7.62
CA GLU A 447 -16.64 8.11 -7.52
C GLU A 447 -16.11 8.51 -6.13
N LYS A 448 -15.62 7.55 -5.36
CA LYS A 448 -15.12 7.77 -4.00
C LYS A 448 -14.01 8.82 -3.99
N GLN A 449 -14.13 9.81 -3.12
CA GLN A 449 -13.09 10.83 -2.94
C GLN A 449 -11.85 10.21 -2.28
N THR A 450 -10.68 10.45 -2.85
CA THR A 450 -9.41 10.07 -2.26
C THR A 450 -8.68 11.31 -1.75
N VAL A 451 -8.36 11.28 -0.45
CA VAL A 451 -7.52 12.28 0.22
C VAL A 451 -6.15 11.66 0.46
N PHE A 452 -5.09 12.36 0.07
CA PHE A 452 -3.70 11.95 0.30
C PHE A 452 -3.02 12.94 1.23
N ILE A 453 -2.48 12.46 2.35
CA ILE A 453 -1.70 13.28 3.30
C ILE A 453 -0.23 12.92 3.18
N THR A 454 0.61 13.93 2.93
CA THR A 454 2.06 13.77 2.76
C THR A 454 2.83 14.94 3.36
N GLY A 455 4.11 14.69 3.71
CA GLY A 455 5.07 15.75 4.00
C GLY A 455 5.76 16.26 2.73
N ASP A 456 6.42 17.39 2.85
CA ASP A 456 7.11 18.12 1.78
C ASP A 456 8.19 17.28 1.07
N ILE A 457 9.09 16.63 1.82
CA ILE A 457 10.15 15.79 1.24
C ILE A 457 9.56 14.64 0.43
N GLY A 458 8.56 13.94 0.97
CA GLY A 458 7.90 12.83 0.25
C GLY A 458 7.17 13.29 -1.00
N PHE A 459 6.51 14.46 -0.96
CA PHE A 459 5.85 15.06 -2.10
C PHE A 459 6.84 15.47 -3.20
N LEU A 460 7.91 16.18 -2.82
CA LEU A 460 8.94 16.64 -3.76
C LEU A 460 9.69 15.45 -4.39
N TYR A 461 9.96 14.41 -3.60
CA TYR A 461 10.62 13.19 -4.09
C TYR A 461 9.80 12.49 -5.17
N ASP A 462 8.48 12.39 -5.00
CA ASP A 462 7.55 11.71 -5.92
C ASP A 462 6.68 12.68 -6.73
N SER A 463 7.19 13.89 -7.02
CA SER A 463 6.45 14.94 -7.72
C SER A 463 6.13 14.59 -9.18
N ASN A 464 6.91 13.71 -9.83
CA ASN A 464 6.60 13.21 -11.18
C ASN A 464 5.29 12.40 -11.23
N ALA A 465 4.75 11.97 -10.10
CA ALA A 465 3.41 11.41 -10.00
C ALA A 465 2.32 12.30 -10.60
N LEU A 466 2.51 13.62 -10.53
CA LEU A 466 1.56 14.60 -11.05
C LEU A 466 1.58 14.68 -12.60
N TRP A 467 2.62 14.14 -13.22
CA TRP A 467 2.77 14.13 -14.67
C TRP A 467 2.03 12.94 -15.29
N ASN A 468 0.70 12.96 -15.20
CA ASN A 468 -0.15 12.02 -15.92
C ASN A 468 -1.55 12.62 -16.17
N ASN A 469 -2.29 12.06 -17.12
CA ASN A 469 -3.58 12.58 -17.57
C ASN A 469 -4.78 11.85 -16.94
N TYR A 470 -4.56 11.03 -15.93
CA TYR A 470 -5.58 10.13 -15.38
C TYR A 470 -6.04 10.52 -13.97
N ILE A 471 -5.49 11.60 -13.42
CA ILE A 471 -5.77 12.05 -12.05
C ILE A 471 -7.24 12.46 -11.93
N PRO A 472 -8.02 11.82 -11.03
CA PRO A 472 -9.44 12.18 -10.86
C PRO A 472 -9.63 13.60 -10.34
N LYS A 473 -10.68 14.26 -10.82
CA LYS A 473 -11.01 15.63 -10.41
C LYS A 473 -11.30 15.81 -8.91
N ASN A 474 -11.75 14.73 -8.23
CA ASN A 474 -12.00 14.73 -6.80
C ASN A 474 -10.79 14.29 -5.94
N PHE A 475 -9.60 14.13 -6.54
CA PHE A 475 -8.38 13.79 -5.82
C PHE A 475 -7.85 15.00 -5.04
N LYS A 476 -7.52 14.79 -3.76
CA LYS A 476 -7.11 15.83 -2.81
C LYS A 476 -5.75 15.50 -2.22
N ILE A 477 -4.82 16.44 -2.29
CA ILE A 477 -3.51 16.35 -1.62
C ILE A 477 -3.48 17.35 -0.48
N ILE A 478 -3.27 16.88 0.74
CA ILE A 478 -2.90 17.69 1.90
C ILE A 478 -1.40 17.54 2.08
N LEU A 479 -0.70 18.62 1.82
CA LEU A 479 0.74 18.71 1.89
C LEU A 479 1.15 19.49 3.15
N ILE A 480 1.76 18.80 4.11
CA ILE A 480 2.30 19.44 5.30
C ILE A 480 3.75 19.82 5.01
N ASN A 481 4.00 21.10 4.97
CA ASN A 481 5.30 21.69 4.66
C ASN A 481 5.87 22.37 5.91
N ASN A 482 6.76 21.64 6.59
CA ASN A 482 7.51 22.15 7.72
C ASN A 482 8.96 22.52 7.36
N GLY A 483 9.29 22.54 6.06
CA GLY A 483 10.58 22.94 5.52
C GLY A 483 11.66 21.86 5.62
N GLY A 484 11.30 20.57 5.77
CA GLY A 484 12.29 19.49 5.81
C GLY A 484 11.83 18.17 6.43
N GLY A 485 12.76 17.25 6.62
CA GLY A 485 12.53 15.93 7.18
C GLY A 485 12.42 15.92 8.72
N GLY A 486 11.39 16.54 9.30
CA GLY A 486 11.20 16.70 10.75
C GLY A 486 11.24 15.39 11.57
N ILE A 487 11.08 14.22 10.93
CA ILE A 487 11.19 12.91 11.59
C ILE A 487 12.54 12.71 12.30
N PHE A 488 13.61 13.27 11.78
CA PHE A 488 14.95 13.10 12.33
C PHE A 488 15.13 13.84 13.66
N ARG A 489 14.36 14.90 13.92
CA ARG A 489 14.36 15.64 15.19
C ARG A 489 13.74 14.82 16.34
N ILE A 490 12.84 13.89 16.03
CA ILE A 490 12.17 13.04 17.02
C ILE A 490 13.05 11.84 17.44
N LEU A 491 14.12 11.55 16.68
CA LEU A 491 14.97 10.40 16.98
C LEU A 491 15.93 10.74 18.14
N PRO A 492 16.14 9.80 19.09
CA PRO A 492 17.07 10.02 20.20
C PRO A 492 18.50 10.28 19.72
N GLY A 493 19.18 11.27 20.34
CA GLY A 493 20.60 11.55 20.10
C GLY A 493 20.88 12.42 18.88
N HIS A 494 19.88 13.08 18.30
CA HIS A 494 20.15 14.11 17.30
C HIS A 494 20.75 15.35 17.97
N GLU A 495 21.68 16.00 17.29
CA GLU A 495 22.23 17.30 17.67
C GLU A 495 22.08 18.24 16.48
N GLU A 496 21.49 19.43 16.75
CA GLU A 496 21.32 20.42 15.71
C GLU A 496 22.70 20.94 15.25
N SER A 497 22.97 20.85 13.98
CA SER A 497 24.23 21.23 13.36
C SER A 497 24.06 21.47 11.88
N PRO A 498 24.99 22.16 11.19
CA PRO A 498 24.94 22.23 9.73
C PRO A 498 24.93 20.89 9.03
N VAL A 499 25.55 19.85 9.61
CA VAL A 499 25.51 18.47 9.10
C VAL A 499 24.11 17.90 9.23
N PHE A 500 23.47 18.07 10.39
CA PHE A 500 22.10 17.60 10.61
C PHE A 500 21.12 18.27 9.63
N ASN A 501 21.15 19.58 9.52
CA ASN A 501 20.22 20.33 8.68
C ASN A 501 20.39 20.01 7.19
N THR A 502 21.64 19.77 6.74
CA THR A 502 21.93 19.49 5.33
C THR A 502 21.69 18.03 4.94
N PHE A 503 22.15 17.06 5.75
CA PHE A 503 22.23 15.66 5.34
C PHE A 503 21.17 14.75 5.97
N PHE A 504 20.46 15.21 7.00
CA PHE A 504 19.38 14.47 7.62
C PHE A 504 18.03 15.17 7.41
N GLU A 505 17.88 16.39 7.91
CA GLU A 505 16.62 17.13 7.76
C GLU A 505 16.38 17.58 6.33
N THR A 506 17.42 17.85 5.56
CA THR A 506 17.30 18.34 4.16
C THR A 506 16.46 19.62 4.12
N SER A 507 16.81 20.60 4.96
CA SER A 507 16.04 21.83 5.11
C SER A 507 15.91 22.61 3.80
N HIS A 508 14.71 23.13 3.50
CA HIS A 508 14.41 23.84 2.26
C HIS A 508 13.36 24.96 2.45
N CYS A 509 13.18 25.79 1.41
CA CYS A 509 12.14 26.82 1.32
C CYS A 509 11.28 26.62 0.06
N LEU A 510 11.08 25.38 -0.40
CA LEU A 510 10.31 25.06 -1.59
C LEU A 510 8.82 25.02 -1.29
N THR A 511 7.99 25.30 -2.30
CA THR A 511 6.54 25.17 -2.25
C THR A 511 6.03 24.36 -3.43
N ALA A 512 4.81 23.81 -3.31
CA ALA A 512 4.17 23.06 -4.37
C ALA A 512 3.49 23.94 -5.45
N GLU A 513 3.45 25.26 -5.26
CA GLU A 513 2.69 26.19 -6.09
C GLU A 513 2.96 26.04 -7.59
N HIS A 514 4.24 26.02 -7.97
CA HIS A 514 4.62 25.92 -9.38
C HIS A 514 4.30 24.56 -9.98
N LEU A 515 4.42 23.47 -9.23
CA LEU A 515 4.03 22.13 -9.65
C LEU A 515 2.51 22.02 -9.80
N ALA A 516 1.75 22.57 -8.86
CA ALA A 516 0.29 22.61 -8.94
C ALA A 516 -0.18 23.33 -10.21
N LYS A 517 0.38 24.51 -10.51
CA LYS A 517 0.08 25.25 -11.74
C LYS A 517 0.47 24.50 -13.01
N MET A 518 1.66 23.90 -13.02
CA MET A 518 2.20 23.15 -14.16
C MET A 518 1.30 21.96 -14.53
N TYR A 519 0.76 21.25 -13.53
CA TYR A 519 -0.03 20.04 -13.74
C TYR A 519 -1.54 20.25 -13.61
N GLY A 520 -2.00 21.53 -13.50
CA GLY A 520 -3.43 21.89 -13.54
C GLY A 520 -4.20 21.59 -12.26
N PHE A 521 -3.54 21.47 -11.11
CA PHE A 521 -4.18 21.39 -9.82
C PHE A 521 -4.69 22.76 -9.35
N GLU A 522 -5.79 22.75 -8.62
CA GLU A 522 -6.15 23.89 -7.78
C GLU A 522 -5.21 23.93 -6.56
N TYR A 523 -4.72 25.12 -6.23
CA TYR A 523 -3.74 25.29 -5.16
C TYR A 523 -4.24 26.26 -4.10
N ASN A 524 -4.21 25.81 -2.85
CA ASN A 524 -4.61 26.57 -1.67
C ASN A 524 -3.52 26.46 -0.61
N ILE A 525 -3.46 27.45 0.28
CA ILE A 525 -2.50 27.49 1.39
C ILE A 525 -3.20 27.73 2.73
N ALA A 526 -2.57 27.24 3.80
CA ALA A 526 -2.91 27.60 5.18
C ALA A 526 -1.61 27.71 6.01
N SER A 527 -1.57 28.61 6.99
CA SER A 527 -0.39 28.84 7.85
C SER A 527 -0.75 29.09 9.32
N ASP A 528 -2.02 28.99 9.68
CA ASP A 528 -2.57 29.10 11.03
C ASP A 528 -3.92 28.37 11.14
N GLU A 529 -4.45 28.23 12.36
CA GLU A 529 -5.69 27.50 12.61
C GLU A 529 -6.91 28.12 11.90
N ALA A 530 -6.98 29.44 11.79
CA ALA A 530 -8.13 30.12 11.19
C ALA A 530 -8.15 29.93 9.67
N SER A 531 -7.00 30.09 9.01
CA SER A 531 -6.85 29.82 7.57
C SER A 531 -7.07 28.32 7.25
N LEU A 532 -6.58 27.42 8.09
CA LEU A 532 -6.81 25.99 7.93
C LEU A 532 -8.29 25.63 8.03
N ALA A 533 -8.99 26.08 9.06
CA ALA A 533 -10.41 25.80 9.26
C ALA A 533 -11.27 26.33 8.10
N THR A 534 -10.95 27.53 7.60
CA THR A 534 -11.64 28.11 6.44
C THR A 534 -11.38 27.31 5.16
N SER A 535 -10.13 26.90 4.95
CA SER A 535 -9.71 26.21 3.72
C SER A 535 -10.26 24.78 3.66
N LEU A 536 -10.28 24.01 4.74
CA LEU A 536 -10.66 22.59 4.73
C LEU A 536 -12.10 22.36 4.22
N THR A 537 -13.05 23.16 4.66
CA THR A 537 -14.46 23.01 4.24
C THR A 537 -14.62 23.21 2.73
N ALA A 538 -14.03 24.26 2.18
CA ALA A 538 -14.06 24.53 0.74
C ALA A 538 -13.27 23.49 -0.05
N PHE A 539 -12.11 23.09 0.47
CA PHE A 539 -11.20 22.13 -0.15
C PHE A 539 -11.86 20.75 -0.37
N TYR A 540 -12.57 20.21 0.61
CA TYR A 540 -13.24 18.93 0.46
C TYR A 540 -14.52 19.01 -0.39
N ALA A 541 -15.20 20.14 -0.43
CA ALA A 541 -16.43 20.32 -1.21
C ALA A 541 -16.16 20.54 -2.72
N GLN A 542 -14.99 21.09 -3.08
CA GLN A 542 -14.62 21.35 -4.48
C GLN A 542 -14.21 20.04 -5.18
N ASN A 543 -14.79 19.73 -6.34
CA ASN A 543 -14.55 18.49 -7.10
C ASN A 543 -14.42 18.71 -8.62
N GLU A 544 -14.17 19.94 -9.07
CA GLU A 544 -14.02 20.26 -10.48
C GLU A 544 -12.60 20.02 -11.01
N LYS A 545 -11.61 20.05 -10.13
CA LYS A 545 -10.19 19.78 -10.42
C LYS A 545 -9.52 19.07 -9.24
N PRO A 546 -8.49 18.27 -9.49
CA PRO A 546 -7.64 17.80 -8.40
C PRO A 546 -7.01 18.99 -7.68
N SER A 547 -6.81 18.89 -6.38
CA SER A 547 -6.46 20.06 -5.56
C SER A 547 -5.35 19.74 -4.58
N ILE A 548 -4.50 20.73 -4.30
CA ILE A 548 -3.45 20.70 -3.27
C ILE A 548 -3.77 21.76 -2.23
N LEU A 549 -3.84 21.39 -0.96
CA LEU A 549 -3.82 22.29 0.18
C LEU A 549 -2.44 22.15 0.83
N GLU A 550 -1.58 23.15 0.66
CA GLU A 550 -0.27 23.21 1.29
C GLU A 550 -0.38 23.96 2.62
N ILE A 551 0.04 23.28 3.70
CA ILE A 551 -0.08 23.78 5.07
C ILE A 551 1.32 23.99 5.61
N PHE A 552 1.67 25.27 5.84
CA PHE A 552 2.98 25.66 6.38
C PHE A 552 2.95 25.59 7.89
N THR A 553 3.75 24.72 8.47
CA THR A 553 3.90 24.57 9.93
C THR A 553 5.31 25.00 10.38
N PRO A 554 5.51 25.34 11.67
CA PRO A 554 6.83 25.68 12.20
C PRO A 554 7.82 24.51 12.05
N THR A 555 9.07 24.80 11.68
CA THR A 555 10.11 23.77 11.51
C THR A 555 10.64 23.25 12.85
N LEU A 556 10.83 24.14 13.85
CA LEU A 556 11.63 23.86 15.04
C LEU A 556 10.84 23.43 16.30
N GLU A 557 9.51 23.43 16.25
CA GLU A 557 8.66 23.20 17.44
C GLU A 557 7.96 21.83 17.42
N ASN A 558 7.88 21.19 16.28
CA ASN A 558 7.08 19.97 16.10
C ASN A 558 7.56 18.79 16.93
N ASP A 559 8.88 18.62 17.09
CA ASP A 559 9.49 17.57 17.89
C ASP A 559 9.23 17.76 19.39
N SER A 560 9.43 18.98 19.91
CA SER A 560 9.18 19.30 21.31
C SER A 560 7.70 19.13 21.67
N ILE A 561 6.78 19.58 20.81
CA ILE A 561 5.33 19.39 21.00
C ILE A 561 4.97 17.90 21.06
N LEU A 562 5.53 17.08 20.14
CA LEU A 562 5.26 15.65 20.15
C LEU A 562 5.88 14.93 21.36
N LEU A 563 7.08 15.29 21.78
CA LEU A 563 7.72 14.70 22.96
C LEU A 563 6.95 15.07 24.24
N GLN A 564 6.60 16.34 24.39
CA GLN A 564 5.79 16.82 25.54
C GLN A 564 4.41 16.15 25.59
N TYR A 565 3.79 15.85 24.44
CA TYR A 565 2.54 15.07 24.40
C TYR A 565 2.65 13.78 25.19
N PHE A 566 3.68 12.98 24.96
CA PHE A 566 3.85 11.71 25.66
C PHE A 566 4.15 11.88 27.16
N GLU A 567 4.80 12.98 27.56
CA GLU A 567 5.03 13.31 28.96
C GLU A 567 3.73 13.69 29.68
N GLU A 568 2.90 14.47 29.04
CA GLU A 568 1.60 14.91 29.59
C GLU A 568 0.57 13.76 29.72
N LEU A 569 0.78 12.65 29.04
CA LEU A 569 -0.06 11.46 29.14
C LEU A 569 0.17 10.66 30.45
N VAL A 570 1.24 10.86 31.21
CA VAL A 570 1.59 10.11 32.44
C VAL A 570 0.57 10.23 33.54
#